data_0321b86998ba21006dc9f5192857ce0b
#
_entry.id   0321b86998ba21006dc9f5192857ce0b
#
_cell.length_a   1.000
_cell.length_b   1.000
_cell.length_c   1.000
_cell.angle_alpha   90.00
_cell.angle_beta   90.00
_cell.angle_gamma   90.00
#
_symmetry.space_group_name_H-M   'P 1'
#
loop_
_entity.id
_entity.type
_entity.pdbx_description
1 polymer ?
#
loop_
_entity_poly.entity_id
_entity_poly.type
_entity_poly.pdbx_seq_one_letter_code
_entity_poly.pdbx_strand_id
1 'polypeptide(L)'
;STFLRLILREYRPTKGTLYVAGKNLSTLNQWKVPALRRQIGTVFQDFRLLPGKTVYENVAFALQVIGKPSRVIREVVPETLRLVGLEGKEGRLNEELSGGEQQRVAIARAFVNRPKILIADEPTGNLDPETSVGIMKLLDRINRTETTVIMATHDSSIVDQMRRRVLELRKGELVRDQAKGVYGVN
;
A
#
# COMPACT_ATOMS: atom_id res chain seq x y z
N SER A 1 -11.34 -7.16 2.97
CA SER A 1 -11.36 -5.71 2.62
C SER A 1 -12.10 -4.81 3.63
N THR A 2 -13.14 -5.29 4.35
CA THR A 2 -13.86 -4.48 5.37
C THR A 2 -12.91 -3.95 6.45
N PHE A 3 -11.98 -4.78 6.95
CA PHE A 3 -10.96 -4.37 7.92
C PHE A 3 -10.11 -3.20 7.41
N LEU A 4 -9.66 -3.25 6.15
CA LEU A 4 -8.88 -2.17 5.55
C LEU A 4 -9.69 -0.88 5.40
N ARG A 5 -10.98 -0.98 5.06
CA ARG A 5 -11.88 0.17 4.96
C ARG A 5 -12.16 0.84 6.32
N LEU A 6 -12.13 0.09 7.40
CA LEU A 6 -12.19 0.65 8.75
C LEU A 6 -10.93 1.46 9.08
N ILE A 7 -9.74 0.97 8.72
CA ILE A 7 -8.46 1.70 8.90
C ILE A 7 -8.47 3.01 8.11
N LEU A 8 -9.00 3.00 6.87
CA LEU A 8 -9.13 4.18 6.02
C LEU A 8 -10.26 5.14 6.44
N ARG A 9 -11.02 4.77 7.47
CA ARG A 9 -12.18 5.52 7.93
C ARG A 9 -13.25 5.70 6.83
N GLU A 10 -13.35 4.74 5.91
CA GLU A 10 -14.48 4.63 4.97
C GLU A 10 -15.72 4.12 5.69
N TYR A 11 -15.54 3.20 6.64
CA TYR A 11 -16.57 2.72 7.56
C TYR A 11 -16.24 3.14 8.98
N ARG A 12 -17.29 3.29 9.80
CA ARG A 12 -17.18 3.46 11.25
C ARG A 12 -17.40 2.12 11.93
N PRO A 13 -16.67 1.79 13.03
CA PRO A 13 -16.99 0.64 13.82
C PRO A 13 -18.38 0.78 14.43
N THR A 14 -19.19 -0.28 14.37
CA THR A 14 -20.53 -0.31 14.97
C THR A 14 -20.44 -0.29 16.50
N LYS A 15 -19.44 -0.99 17.03
CA LYS A 15 -19.13 -1.07 18.47
C LYS A 15 -17.62 -1.11 18.65
N GLY A 16 -17.17 -0.76 19.86
CA GLY A 16 -15.75 -0.77 20.20
C GLY A 16 -15.00 0.47 19.72
N THR A 17 -13.68 0.43 19.86
CA THR A 17 -12.76 1.54 19.59
C THR A 17 -11.65 1.09 18.65
N LEU A 18 -11.32 1.91 17.67
CA LEU A 18 -10.25 1.65 16.72
C LEU A 18 -9.24 2.80 16.74
N TYR A 19 -7.97 2.48 17.01
CA TYR A 19 -6.87 3.42 16.96
C TYR A 19 -5.99 3.14 15.74
N VAL A 20 -5.73 4.17 14.94
CA VAL A 20 -4.84 4.10 13.77
C VAL A 20 -3.87 5.27 13.83
N ALA A 21 -2.57 5.00 13.75
CA ALA A 21 -1.52 6.00 13.86
C ALA A 21 -1.68 6.92 15.09
N GLY A 22 -2.09 6.34 16.25
CA GLY A 22 -2.33 7.05 17.50
C GLY A 22 -3.64 7.83 17.56
N LYS A 23 -4.49 7.77 16.53
CA LYS A 23 -5.78 8.49 16.49
C LYS A 23 -6.95 7.55 16.73
N ASN A 24 -7.86 7.93 17.62
CA ASN A 24 -9.12 7.21 17.84
C ASN A 24 -10.08 7.51 16.66
N LEU A 25 -10.36 6.52 15.82
CA LEU A 25 -11.21 6.68 14.64
C LEU A 25 -12.70 6.80 14.98
N SER A 26 -13.11 6.32 16.15
CA SER A 26 -14.53 6.40 16.60
C SER A 26 -14.93 7.84 16.89
N THR A 27 -14.01 8.64 17.44
CA THR A 27 -14.23 10.05 17.82
C THR A 27 -13.62 11.05 16.83
N LEU A 28 -12.90 10.56 15.79
CA LEU A 28 -12.24 11.43 14.83
C LEU A 28 -13.26 12.25 14.06
N ASN A 29 -13.12 13.59 14.11
CA ASN A 29 -13.94 14.51 13.35
C ASN A 29 -13.70 14.30 11.83
N GLN A 30 -14.78 14.38 11.05
CA GLN A 30 -14.74 14.17 9.61
C GLN A 30 -13.73 15.10 8.88
N TRP A 31 -13.58 16.33 9.34
CA TRP A 31 -12.59 17.29 8.83
C TRP A 31 -11.12 16.86 9.03
N LYS A 32 -10.86 15.97 9.99
CA LYS A 32 -9.53 15.44 10.27
C LYS A 32 -9.22 14.13 9.52
N VAL A 33 -10.20 13.53 8.85
CA VAL A 33 -10.03 12.29 8.06
C VAL A 33 -9.01 12.46 6.93
N PRO A 34 -8.99 13.56 6.14
CA PRO A 34 -7.95 13.76 5.14
C PRO A 34 -6.53 13.75 5.71
N ALA A 35 -6.33 14.34 6.89
CA ALA A 35 -5.04 14.33 7.56
C ALA A 35 -4.61 12.94 8.04
N LEU A 36 -5.56 12.07 8.43
CA LEU A 36 -5.31 10.66 8.70
C LEU A 36 -4.90 9.93 7.41
N ARG A 37 -5.67 10.08 6.33
CA ARG A 37 -5.43 9.38 5.05
C ARG A 37 -4.10 9.76 4.40
N ARG A 38 -3.58 10.97 4.63
CA ARG A 38 -2.23 11.36 4.19
C ARG A 38 -1.10 10.56 4.86
N GLN A 39 -1.38 9.92 5.99
CA GLN A 39 -0.44 9.04 6.70
C GLN A 39 -0.57 7.57 6.26
N ILE A 40 -1.48 7.27 5.33
CA ILE A 40 -1.78 5.93 4.86
C ILE A 40 -1.64 5.91 3.34
N GLY A 41 -0.71 5.11 2.82
CA GLY A 41 -0.65 4.79 1.40
C GLY A 41 -1.50 3.55 1.11
N THR A 42 -2.10 3.47 -0.07
CA THR A 42 -2.94 2.33 -0.46
C THR A 42 -2.55 1.82 -1.84
N VAL A 43 -2.35 0.51 -1.94
CA VAL A 43 -2.04 -0.23 -3.17
C VAL A 43 -3.15 -1.25 -3.42
N PHE A 44 -3.64 -1.32 -4.66
CA PHE A 44 -4.74 -2.19 -5.08
C PHE A 44 -4.27 -3.25 -6.07
N GLN A 45 -5.02 -4.34 -6.18
CA GLN A 45 -4.77 -5.41 -7.14
C GLN A 45 -4.85 -4.94 -8.60
N ASP A 46 -5.74 -4.01 -8.91
CA ASP A 46 -5.99 -3.45 -10.25
C ASP A 46 -5.17 -2.19 -10.56
N PHE A 47 -4.12 -1.94 -9.79
CA PHE A 47 -3.16 -0.84 -9.89
C PHE A 47 -3.77 0.56 -9.74
N ARG A 48 -4.92 0.84 -10.30
CA ARG A 48 -5.65 2.13 -10.30
C ARG A 48 -4.77 3.30 -10.72
N LEU A 49 -4.00 3.10 -11.79
CA LEU A 49 -3.18 4.17 -12.34
C LEU A 49 -4.03 5.19 -13.09
N LEU A 50 -3.57 6.43 -13.11
CA LEU A 50 -4.23 7.51 -13.84
C LEU A 50 -4.06 7.28 -15.34
N PRO A 51 -5.14 7.16 -16.12
CA PRO A 51 -5.06 6.91 -17.56
C PRO A 51 -4.41 8.09 -18.30
N GLY A 52 -3.64 7.79 -19.34
CA GLY A 52 -2.97 8.79 -20.17
C GLY A 52 -1.89 9.59 -19.45
N LYS A 53 -1.44 9.14 -18.28
CA LYS A 53 -0.36 9.76 -17.50
C LYS A 53 0.89 8.91 -17.54
N THR A 54 2.04 9.56 -17.51
CA THR A 54 3.34 8.91 -17.41
C THR A 54 3.57 8.34 -16.01
N VAL A 55 4.58 7.49 -15.89
CA VAL A 55 5.07 6.98 -14.59
C VAL A 55 5.37 8.14 -13.62
N TYR A 56 6.10 9.14 -14.09
CA TYR A 56 6.40 10.34 -13.29
C TYR A 56 5.13 11.05 -12.83
N GLU A 57 4.21 11.33 -13.74
CA GLU A 57 2.97 12.05 -13.45
C GLU A 57 2.07 11.29 -12.46
N ASN A 58 1.99 9.95 -12.57
CA ASN A 58 1.24 9.12 -11.61
C ASN A 58 1.77 9.28 -10.19
N VAL A 59 3.09 9.25 -10.01
CA VAL A 59 3.70 9.37 -8.69
C VAL A 59 3.66 10.81 -8.18
N ALA A 60 3.96 11.78 -9.04
CA ALA A 60 3.93 13.21 -8.71
C ALA A 60 2.54 13.68 -8.26
N PHE A 61 1.48 13.11 -8.83
CA PHE A 61 0.10 13.46 -8.51
C PHE A 61 -0.19 13.34 -7.01
N ALA A 62 0.31 12.31 -6.34
CA ALA A 62 0.11 12.12 -4.91
C ALA A 62 0.68 13.27 -4.06
N LEU A 63 1.78 13.88 -4.50
CA LEU A 63 2.38 15.04 -3.85
C LEU A 63 1.69 16.35 -4.24
N GLN A 64 1.24 16.47 -5.48
CA GLN A 64 0.50 17.64 -5.98
C GLN A 64 -0.82 17.83 -5.22
N VAL A 65 -1.58 16.76 -5.03
CA VAL A 65 -2.88 16.78 -4.31
C VAL A 65 -2.75 17.30 -2.88
N ILE A 66 -1.63 17.04 -2.22
CA ILE A 66 -1.38 17.50 -0.85
C ILE A 66 -0.64 18.86 -0.81
N GLY A 67 -0.48 19.52 -1.97
CA GLY A 67 0.09 20.86 -2.04
C GLY A 67 1.60 20.94 -1.87
N LYS A 68 2.35 19.89 -2.19
CA LYS A 68 3.82 19.94 -2.14
C LYS A 68 4.39 20.87 -3.22
N PRO A 69 5.42 21.68 -2.92
CA PRO A 69 6.04 22.54 -3.90
C PRO A 69 6.69 21.74 -5.05
N SER A 70 6.67 22.28 -6.26
CA SER A 70 7.26 21.66 -7.45
C SER A 70 8.74 21.28 -7.28
N ARG A 71 9.49 22.05 -6.49
CA ARG A 71 10.89 21.73 -6.16
C ARG A 71 11.00 20.39 -5.44
N VAL A 72 10.15 20.16 -4.42
CA VAL A 72 10.13 18.92 -3.64
C VAL A 72 9.71 17.74 -4.52
N ILE A 73 8.71 17.94 -5.39
CA ILE A 73 8.24 16.89 -6.31
C ILE A 73 9.36 16.44 -7.25
N ARG A 74 10.10 17.38 -7.84
CA ARG A 74 11.24 17.10 -8.75
C ARG A 74 12.39 16.35 -8.07
N GLU A 75 12.54 16.47 -6.77
CA GLU A 75 13.57 15.79 -5.99
C GLU A 75 13.09 14.39 -5.55
N VAL A 76 11.90 14.31 -4.97
CA VAL A 76 11.39 13.09 -4.29
C VAL A 76 10.88 12.04 -5.27
N VAL A 77 10.27 12.43 -6.40
CA VAL A 77 9.69 11.46 -7.35
C VAL A 77 10.77 10.57 -7.99
N PRO A 78 11.88 11.10 -8.54
CA PRO A 78 12.93 10.25 -9.10
C PRO A 78 13.57 9.32 -8.06
N GLU A 79 13.78 9.79 -6.83
CA GLU A 79 14.29 8.98 -5.73
C GLU A 79 13.35 7.80 -5.43
N THR A 80 12.05 8.07 -5.38
CA THR A 80 11.03 7.04 -5.15
C THR A 80 10.98 6.03 -6.30
N LEU A 81 11.08 6.49 -7.55
CA LEU A 81 11.11 5.61 -8.73
C LEU A 81 12.34 4.70 -8.74
N ARG A 82 13.49 5.21 -8.31
CA ARG A 82 14.70 4.40 -8.12
C ARG A 82 14.48 3.32 -7.05
N LEU A 83 13.87 3.67 -5.93
CA LEU A 83 13.57 2.73 -4.84
C LEU A 83 12.71 1.56 -5.32
N VAL A 84 11.72 1.81 -6.16
CA VAL A 84 10.82 0.78 -6.69
C VAL A 84 11.36 0.06 -7.94
N GLY A 85 12.54 0.45 -8.45
CA GLY A 85 13.17 -0.18 -9.61
C GLY A 85 12.60 0.28 -10.96
N LEU A 86 12.15 1.54 -11.05
CA LEU A 86 11.60 2.15 -12.28
C LEU A 86 12.47 3.32 -12.80
N GLU A 87 13.72 3.40 -12.37
CA GLU A 87 14.68 4.37 -12.89
C GLU A 87 14.80 4.27 -14.42
N GLY A 88 14.74 5.39 -15.13
CA GLY A 88 14.76 5.46 -16.59
C GLY A 88 13.42 5.22 -17.27
N LYS A 89 12.34 4.99 -16.52
CA LYS A 89 10.98 4.78 -17.06
C LYS A 89 10.02 5.92 -16.77
N GLU A 90 10.52 7.05 -16.33
CA GLU A 90 9.74 8.22 -15.87
C GLU A 90 8.76 8.73 -16.92
N GLY A 91 9.17 8.71 -18.20
CA GLY A 91 8.38 9.19 -19.34
C GLY A 91 7.46 8.14 -19.97
N ARG A 92 7.48 6.87 -19.51
CA ARG A 92 6.63 5.81 -20.06
C ARG A 92 5.17 6.03 -19.65
N LEU A 93 4.26 5.68 -20.57
CA LEU A 93 2.84 5.60 -20.30
C LEU A 93 2.49 4.24 -19.64
N ASN A 94 1.34 4.17 -18.98
CA ASN A 94 0.91 2.94 -18.30
C ASN A 94 0.83 1.74 -19.25
N GLU A 95 0.37 1.96 -20.47
CA GLU A 95 0.17 0.95 -21.52
C GLU A 95 1.48 0.36 -22.05
N GLU A 96 2.60 1.06 -21.83
CA GLU A 96 3.95 0.62 -22.20
C GLU A 96 4.62 -0.24 -21.12
N LEU A 97 3.95 -0.48 -19.99
CA LEU A 97 4.48 -1.16 -18.82
C LEU A 97 3.91 -2.58 -18.69
N SER A 98 4.74 -3.50 -18.19
CA SER A 98 4.27 -4.80 -17.71
C SER A 98 3.38 -4.65 -16.47
N GLY A 99 2.58 -5.67 -16.13
CA GLY A 99 1.75 -5.66 -14.91
C GLY A 99 2.56 -5.42 -13.63
N GLY A 100 3.74 -6.05 -13.54
CA GLY A 100 4.63 -5.83 -12.40
C GLY A 100 5.19 -4.41 -12.32
N GLU A 101 5.50 -3.80 -13.46
CA GLU A 101 5.91 -2.39 -13.52
C GLU A 101 4.77 -1.45 -13.15
N GLN A 102 3.56 -1.71 -13.61
CA GLN A 102 2.37 -0.94 -13.23
C GLN A 102 2.12 -1.03 -11.72
N GLN A 103 2.29 -2.20 -11.12
CA GLN A 103 2.18 -2.36 -9.66
C GLN A 103 3.28 -1.59 -8.92
N ARG A 104 4.51 -1.57 -9.45
CA ARG A 104 5.60 -0.75 -8.88
C ARG A 104 5.29 0.75 -8.95
N VAL A 105 4.64 1.23 -10.01
CA VAL A 105 4.14 2.63 -10.09
C VAL A 105 3.10 2.89 -9.01
N ALA A 106 2.14 1.99 -8.83
CA ALA A 106 1.11 2.10 -7.79
C ALA A 106 1.73 2.14 -6.39
N ILE A 107 2.73 1.30 -6.11
CA ILE A 107 3.47 1.29 -4.84
C ILE A 107 4.26 2.60 -4.67
N ALA A 108 4.94 3.07 -5.71
CA ALA A 108 5.67 4.35 -5.67
C ALA A 108 4.73 5.51 -5.34
N ARG A 109 3.59 5.59 -5.99
CA ARG A 109 2.56 6.62 -5.72
C ARG A 109 2.04 6.55 -4.27
N ALA A 110 1.82 5.36 -3.75
CA ALA A 110 1.36 5.16 -2.38
C ALA A 110 2.44 5.52 -1.34
N PHE A 111 3.71 5.34 -1.68
CA PHE A 111 4.85 5.51 -0.77
C PHE A 111 5.54 6.88 -0.87
N VAL A 112 5.36 7.63 -1.96
CA VAL A 112 6.11 8.87 -2.24
C VAL A 112 5.99 9.93 -1.13
N ASN A 113 4.88 9.96 -0.41
CA ASN A 113 4.68 10.86 0.74
C ASN A 113 5.21 10.29 2.06
N ARG A 114 5.96 9.20 2.05
CA ARG A 114 6.51 8.52 3.24
C ARG A 114 5.43 8.26 4.30
N PRO A 115 4.38 7.49 3.99
CA PRO A 115 3.28 7.22 4.91
C PRO A 115 3.76 6.39 6.11
N LYS A 116 3.07 6.52 7.24
CA LYS A 116 3.30 5.66 8.41
C LYS A 116 2.79 4.24 8.19
N ILE A 117 1.74 4.10 7.39
CA ILE A 117 1.10 2.83 7.08
C ILE A 117 0.95 2.70 5.57
N LEU A 118 1.33 1.55 5.03
CA LEU A 118 1.06 1.16 3.65
C LEU A 118 0.10 -0.03 3.67
N ILE A 119 -1.07 0.15 3.09
CA ILE A 119 -2.07 -0.91 2.92
C ILE A 119 -1.92 -1.48 1.52
N ALA A 120 -1.79 -2.79 1.40
CA ALA A 120 -1.76 -3.50 0.13
C ALA A 120 -2.88 -4.54 0.10
N ASP A 121 -3.86 -4.33 -0.77
CA ASP A 121 -5.01 -5.22 -0.95
C ASP A 121 -4.77 -6.10 -2.18
N GLU A 122 -4.46 -7.37 -1.96
CA GLU A 122 -4.10 -8.36 -2.99
C GLU A 122 -3.03 -7.87 -3.98
N PRO A 123 -1.87 -7.37 -3.51
CA PRO A 123 -0.92 -6.63 -4.36
C PRO A 123 -0.27 -7.47 -5.47
N THR A 124 -0.42 -8.79 -5.42
CA THR A 124 0.16 -9.74 -6.37
C THR A 124 -0.89 -10.54 -7.14
N GLY A 125 -2.18 -10.30 -6.90
CA GLY A 125 -3.28 -11.12 -7.41
C GLY A 125 -3.40 -11.19 -8.94
N ASN A 126 -2.84 -10.21 -9.67
CA ASN A 126 -2.84 -10.15 -11.14
C ASN A 126 -1.44 -10.38 -11.74
N LEU A 127 -0.49 -10.91 -10.97
CA LEU A 127 0.91 -11.05 -11.37
C LEU A 127 1.32 -12.52 -11.41
N ASP A 128 2.29 -12.83 -12.26
CA ASP A 128 2.94 -14.13 -12.28
C ASP A 128 3.79 -14.36 -11.00
N PRO A 129 4.13 -15.62 -10.67
CA PRO A 129 4.82 -15.94 -9.41
C PRO A 129 6.18 -15.25 -9.25
N GLU A 130 6.96 -15.13 -10.33
CA GLU A 130 8.29 -14.50 -10.27
C GLU A 130 8.19 -13.00 -9.99
N THR A 131 7.31 -12.32 -10.71
CA THR A 131 6.99 -10.89 -10.50
C THR A 131 6.44 -10.65 -9.10
N SER A 132 5.59 -11.54 -8.60
CA SER A 132 5.03 -11.48 -7.24
C SER A 132 6.11 -11.47 -6.16
N VAL A 133 7.12 -12.33 -6.29
CA VAL A 133 8.28 -12.33 -5.37
C VAL A 133 9.00 -10.98 -5.39
N GLY A 134 9.16 -10.37 -6.56
CA GLY A 134 9.75 -9.03 -6.69
C GLY A 134 8.96 -7.95 -5.97
N ILE A 135 7.64 -7.97 -6.08
CA ILE A 135 6.74 -7.04 -5.35
C ILE A 135 6.82 -7.26 -3.83
N MET A 136 6.85 -8.51 -3.38
CA MET A 136 6.97 -8.82 -1.95
C MET A 136 8.29 -8.35 -1.35
N LYS A 137 9.41 -8.53 -2.07
CA LYS A 137 10.72 -7.99 -1.66
C LYS A 137 10.70 -6.45 -1.58
N LEU A 138 9.99 -5.79 -2.48
CA LEU A 138 9.82 -4.35 -2.45
C LEU A 138 9.03 -3.89 -1.21
N LEU A 139 7.91 -4.55 -0.90
CA LEU A 139 7.12 -4.25 0.29
C LEU A 139 7.91 -4.50 1.59
N ASP A 140 8.73 -5.56 1.64
CA ASP A 140 9.64 -5.81 2.77
C ASP A 140 10.69 -4.70 2.91
N ARG A 141 11.27 -4.22 1.80
CA ARG A 141 12.18 -3.08 1.81
C ARG A 141 11.51 -1.82 2.34
N ILE A 142 10.29 -1.53 1.91
CA ILE A 142 9.50 -0.39 2.42
C ILE A 142 9.25 -0.55 3.93
N ASN A 143 8.90 -1.75 4.39
CA ASN A 143 8.69 -1.98 5.83
C ASN A 143 9.93 -1.69 6.66
N ARG A 144 11.13 -1.96 6.15
CA ARG A 144 12.41 -1.65 6.82
C ARG A 144 12.70 -0.15 6.96
N THR A 145 11.97 0.71 6.25
CA THR A 145 12.06 2.18 6.37
C THR A 145 11.08 2.75 7.39
N GLU A 146 10.70 1.96 8.40
CA GLU A 146 9.76 2.33 9.49
C GLU A 146 8.29 2.50 9.04
N THR A 147 7.95 2.14 7.80
CA THR A 147 6.56 2.09 7.35
C THR A 147 5.93 0.77 7.77
N THR A 148 4.82 0.82 8.50
CA THR A 148 4.02 -0.38 8.79
C THR A 148 3.31 -0.84 7.52
N VAL A 149 3.56 -2.07 7.08
CA VAL A 149 2.88 -2.65 5.91
C VAL A 149 1.79 -3.59 6.38
N ILE A 150 0.55 -3.36 5.93
CA ILE A 150 -0.60 -4.23 6.16
C ILE A 150 -1.03 -4.77 4.81
N MET A 151 -0.91 -6.09 4.62
CA MET A 151 -1.28 -6.74 3.38
C MET A 151 -2.47 -7.68 3.61
N ALA A 152 -3.49 -7.54 2.78
CA ALA A 152 -4.54 -8.55 2.67
C ALA A 152 -4.22 -9.45 1.48
N THR A 153 -4.20 -10.75 1.69
CA THR A 153 -4.00 -11.75 0.64
C THR A 153 -4.64 -13.07 1.00
N HIS A 154 -5.04 -13.83 -0.02
CA HIS A 154 -5.45 -15.23 0.10
C HIS A 154 -4.39 -16.19 -0.46
N ASP A 155 -3.23 -15.70 -0.89
CA ASP A 155 -2.14 -16.50 -1.42
C ASP A 155 -1.31 -17.10 -0.28
N SER A 156 -1.49 -18.42 -0.07
CA SER A 156 -0.79 -19.18 0.96
C SER A 156 0.73 -19.18 0.76
N SER A 157 1.18 -19.22 -0.49
CA SER A 157 2.61 -19.29 -0.80
C SER A 157 3.35 -18.02 -0.37
N ILE A 158 2.72 -16.86 -0.56
CA ILE A 158 3.24 -15.57 -0.12
C ILE A 158 3.32 -15.50 1.40
N VAL A 159 2.24 -15.91 2.09
CA VAL A 159 2.20 -15.91 3.56
C VAL A 159 3.34 -16.77 4.13
N ASP A 160 3.53 -17.98 3.57
CA ASP A 160 4.54 -18.95 4.01
C ASP A 160 5.96 -18.47 3.75
N GLN A 161 6.20 -17.79 2.62
CA GLN A 161 7.50 -17.24 2.27
C GLN A 161 7.88 -16.05 3.14
N MET A 162 6.94 -15.16 3.41
CA MET A 162 7.22 -13.90 4.13
C MET A 162 7.40 -14.10 5.63
N ARG A 163 6.75 -15.09 6.22
CA ARG A 163 6.82 -15.42 7.67
C ARG A 163 6.69 -14.18 8.57
N ARG A 164 5.75 -13.32 8.25
CA ARG A 164 5.40 -12.14 9.03
C ARG A 164 4.25 -12.45 9.98
N ARG A 165 3.84 -11.49 10.80
CA ARG A 165 2.65 -11.64 11.63
C ARG A 165 1.43 -11.87 10.75
N VAL A 166 0.67 -12.91 11.06
CA VAL A 166 -0.55 -13.31 10.33
C VAL A 166 -1.76 -13.15 11.24
N LEU A 167 -2.71 -12.37 10.76
CA LEU A 167 -4.04 -12.23 11.35
C LEU A 167 -5.02 -12.96 10.43
N GLU A 168 -5.58 -14.07 10.88
CA GLU A 168 -6.59 -14.79 10.12
C GLU A 168 -7.99 -14.37 10.54
N LEU A 169 -8.75 -13.88 9.56
CA LEU A 169 -10.16 -13.52 9.73
C LEU A 169 -11.03 -14.56 9.05
N ARG A 170 -11.95 -15.15 9.81
CA ARG A 170 -12.94 -16.11 9.30
C ARG A 170 -14.34 -15.64 9.66
N LYS A 171 -15.18 -15.41 8.64
CA LYS A 171 -16.54 -14.86 8.82
C LYS A 171 -16.61 -13.56 9.65
N GLY A 172 -15.56 -12.73 9.55
CA GLY A 172 -15.47 -11.46 10.28
C GLY A 172 -14.88 -11.54 11.68
N GLU A 173 -14.54 -12.74 12.17
CA GLU A 173 -13.92 -12.97 13.47
C GLU A 173 -12.42 -13.22 13.33
N LEU A 174 -11.64 -12.66 14.26
CA LEU A 174 -10.21 -12.95 14.36
C LEU A 174 -10.03 -14.34 15.00
N VAL A 175 -9.66 -15.33 14.19
CA VAL A 175 -9.48 -16.72 14.64
C VAL A 175 -8.03 -17.07 14.93
N ARG A 176 -7.07 -16.28 14.43
CA ARG A 176 -5.64 -16.48 14.66
C ARG A 176 -4.87 -15.17 14.62
N ASP A 177 -3.90 -15.04 15.53
CA ASP A 177 -2.88 -13.97 15.56
C ASP A 177 -1.53 -14.63 15.89
N GLN A 178 -0.65 -14.71 14.90
CA GLN A 178 0.62 -15.41 15.02
C GLN A 178 1.77 -14.54 14.50
N ALA A 179 2.76 -14.29 15.35
CA ALA A 179 3.86 -13.35 15.07
C ALA A 179 4.76 -13.75 13.87
N LYS A 180 4.92 -15.08 13.62
CA LYS A 180 5.60 -15.65 12.45
C LYS A 180 4.72 -16.76 11.89
N GLY A 181 3.59 -16.36 11.32
CA GLY A 181 2.58 -17.28 10.85
C GLY A 181 2.91 -17.91 9.50
N VAL A 182 2.27 -19.07 9.28
CA VAL A 182 2.15 -19.73 7.99
C VAL A 182 0.68 -19.86 7.64
N TYR A 183 0.34 -20.12 6.39
CA TYR A 183 -1.04 -20.21 5.96
C TYR A 183 -1.67 -21.53 6.42
N GLY A 184 -2.87 -21.46 7.01
CA GLY A 184 -3.72 -22.63 7.25
C GLY A 184 -3.25 -23.69 8.24
N VAL A 185 -2.18 -23.47 9.02
CA VAL A 185 -1.76 -24.42 10.06
C VAL A 185 -2.55 -24.14 11.33
N ASN A 186 -3.34 -25.15 11.75
CA ASN A 186 -4.02 -25.20 13.03
C ASN A 186 -3.03 -25.49 14.15
#